data_564077a086edd4e18f2d87c33e666be5
#
_entry.id   564077a086edd4e18f2d87c33e666be5
#
_cell.length_a   1.000
_cell.length_b   1.000
_cell.length_c   1.000
_cell.angle_alpha   90.00
_cell.angle_beta   90.00
_cell.angle_gamma   90.00
#
_symmetry.space_group_name_H-M   'P 1'
#
loop_
_entity.id
_entity.type
_entity.pdbx_description
1 polymer ?
#
loop_
_entity_poly.entity_id
_entity_poly.type
_entity_poly.pdbx_seq_one_letter_code
_entity_poly.pdbx_strand_id
1 'polypeptide(L)'
;IEQQPVFGKLAKEVELAVLHNKITMRKVNNVIRPITFNSGKYDSYHFKTAVFDEIGNIHTDEGSAKITSGQVKVPNHQYIEISTAYPDPTVPYHADEKLAQTIMEQDYKRDGDNYLGLIWCQDSLDETFKPETWYKSNPLLYLDSQKEVLFKGLTNSRNNEAMAGHIDRFQNKNLNMWLQEATNSFLK
;
A
#
# COMPACT_ATOMS: atom_id res chain seq x y z
N ILE A 1 2.05 -9.67 19.33
CA ILE A 1 0.77 -9.16 19.88
C ILE A 1 0.72 -9.43 21.38
N GLU A 2 1.04 -10.65 21.83
CA GLU A 2 0.97 -11.01 23.27
C GLU A 2 1.96 -10.25 24.17
N GLN A 3 3.06 -9.75 23.62
CA GLN A 3 4.11 -9.03 24.34
C GLN A 3 3.83 -7.53 24.52
N GLN A 4 2.80 -7.00 23.87
CA GLN A 4 2.41 -5.60 23.97
C GLN A 4 1.38 -5.41 25.10
N PRO A 5 1.64 -4.60 26.15
CA PRO A 5 0.77 -4.53 27.33
C PRO A 5 -0.69 -4.16 27.03
N VAL A 6 -0.90 -3.23 26.10
CA VAL A 6 -2.26 -2.79 25.69
C VAL A 6 -2.97 -3.88 24.89
N PHE A 7 -2.30 -4.47 23.90
CA PHE A 7 -2.86 -5.55 23.09
C PHE A 7 -3.05 -6.84 23.88
N GLY A 8 -2.16 -7.15 24.84
CA GLY A 8 -2.29 -8.32 25.71
C GLY A 8 -3.56 -8.32 26.56
N LYS A 9 -3.98 -7.16 27.07
CA LYS A 9 -5.25 -7.02 27.80
C LYS A 9 -6.44 -7.24 26.86
N LEU A 10 -6.47 -6.54 25.71
CA LEU A 10 -7.53 -6.67 24.73
C LEU A 10 -7.61 -8.11 24.17
N ALA A 11 -6.47 -8.76 23.92
CA ALA A 11 -6.42 -10.13 23.44
C ALA A 11 -7.12 -11.10 24.39
N LYS A 12 -6.93 -10.94 25.70
CA LYS A 12 -7.63 -11.75 26.72
C LYS A 12 -9.13 -11.44 26.77
N GLU A 13 -9.50 -10.16 26.68
CA GLU A 13 -10.90 -9.74 26.71
C GLU A 13 -11.73 -10.31 25.55
N VAL A 14 -11.15 -10.42 24.36
CA VAL A 14 -11.82 -10.94 23.15
C VAL A 14 -11.55 -12.42 22.88
N GLU A 15 -10.82 -13.10 23.76
CA GLU A 15 -10.39 -14.49 23.57
C GLU A 15 -9.66 -14.70 22.25
N LEU A 16 -8.63 -13.89 22.00
CA LEU A 16 -7.84 -13.94 20.79
C LEU A 16 -7.01 -15.21 20.72
N ALA A 17 -7.10 -15.94 19.61
CA ALA A 17 -6.26 -17.07 19.31
C ALA A 17 -5.59 -16.90 17.94
N VAL A 18 -4.26 -17.03 17.91
CA VAL A 18 -3.46 -17.04 16.68
C VAL A 18 -3.31 -18.48 16.22
N LEU A 19 -3.87 -18.78 15.05
CA LEU A 19 -3.78 -20.09 14.40
C LEU A 19 -2.86 -20.00 13.18
N HIS A 20 -2.49 -21.12 12.60
CA HIS A 20 -1.56 -21.18 11.46
C HIS A 20 -1.95 -20.24 10.29
N ASN A 21 -3.23 -20.13 9.98
CA ASN A 21 -3.74 -19.40 8.81
C ASN A 21 -4.83 -18.38 9.13
N LYS A 22 -5.05 -18.07 10.40
CA LYS A 22 -6.06 -17.08 10.80
C LYS A 22 -5.86 -16.64 12.25
N ILE A 23 -6.38 -15.46 12.55
CA ILE A 23 -6.53 -14.97 13.92
C ILE A 23 -8.02 -14.95 14.22
N THR A 24 -8.42 -15.51 15.34
CA THR A 24 -9.83 -15.55 15.79
C THR A 24 -9.98 -14.77 17.07
N MET A 25 -11.10 -14.06 17.20
CA MET A 25 -11.54 -13.38 18.41
C MET A 25 -12.89 -14.00 18.79
N ARG A 26 -12.84 -15.07 19.60
CA ARG A 26 -13.98 -15.97 19.84
C ARG A 26 -15.15 -15.26 20.50
N LYS A 27 -14.90 -14.41 21.47
CA LYS A 27 -15.95 -13.72 22.22
C LYS A 27 -16.80 -12.77 21.36
N VAL A 28 -16.23 -12.21 20.32
CA VAL A 28 -16.91 -11.28 19.39
C VAL A 28 -17.16 -11.89 18.02
N ASN A 29 -16.84 -13.18 17.85
CA ASN A 29 -17.02 -13.94 16.61
C ASN A 29 -16.36 -13.28 15.38
N ASN A 30 -15.18 -12.70 15.56
CA ASN A 30 -14.42 -12.07 14.47
C ASN A 30 -13.25 -12.96 14.04
N VAL A 31 -12.94 -12.93 12.76
CA VAL A 31 -11.84 -13.65 12.15
C VAL A 31 -11.07 -12.76 11.21
N ILE A 32 -9.74 -12.76 11.34
CA ILE A 32 -8.81 -12.18 10.37
C ILE A 32 -8.08 -13.32 9.71
N ARG A 33 -8.05 -13.35 8.38
CA ARG A 33 -7.36 -14.39 7.62
C ARG A 33 -6.77 -13.85 6.32
N PRO A 34 -5.58 -14.31 5.92
CA PRO A 34 -5.07 -14.06 4.59
C PRO A 34 -5.91 -14.84 3.56
N ILE A 35 -6.00 -14.25 2.37
CA ILE A 35 -6.68 -14.84 1.23
C ILE A 35 -5.73 -14.72 0.04
N THR A 36 -5.58 -15.79 -0.75
CA THR A 36 -4.76 -15.74 -1.97
C THR A 36 -5.58 -15.16 -3.12
N PHE A 37 -5.00 -14.27 -3.91
CA PHE A 37 -5.65 -13.57 -5.01
C PHE A 37 -6.38 -14.50 -6.00
N ASN A 38 -5.85 -15.68 -6.25
CA ASN A 38 -6.37 -16.63 -7.25
C ASN A 38 -7.47 -17.58 -6.74
N SER A 39 -7.99 -17.39 -5.54
CA SER A 39 -9.05 -18.28 -5.07
C SER A 39 -10.41 -17.83 -5.59
N GLY A 40 -11.04 -18.57 -6.48
CA GLY A 40 -12.41 -18.33 -6.97
C GLY A 40 -13.51 -18.38 -5.88
N LYS A 41 -13.12 -18.37 -4.60
CA LYS A 41 -13.99 -18.47 -3.42
C LYS A 41 -14.42 -17.11 -2.86
N TYR A 42 -13.99 -15.98 -3.45
CA TYR A 42 -14.29 -14.65 -2.92
C TYR A 42 -15.75 -14.25 -3.05
N ASP A 43 -16.44 -14.72 -4.07
CA ASP A 43 -17.81 -14.32 -4.39
C ASP A 43 -18.83 -14.65 -3.28
N SER A 44 -18.48 -15.50 -2.33
CA SER A 44 -19.33 -15.89 -1.21
C SER A 44 -19.02 -15.22 0.13
N TYR A 45 -18.00 -14.36 0.18
CA TYR A 45 -17.59 -13.73 1.43
C TYR A 45 -18.09 -12.29 1.56
N HIS A 46 -18.64 -11.99 2.73
CA HIS A 46 -19.08 -10.65 3.12
C HIS A 46 -18.10 -10.06 4.13
N PHE A 47 -17.02 -9.46 3.63
CA PHE A 47 -15.99 -8.90 4.49
C PHE A 47 -16.42 -7.57 5.11
N LYS A 48 -16.20 -7.41 6.42
CA LYS A 48 -16.32 -6.12 7.10
C LYS A 48 -15.17 -5.19 6.71
N THR A 49 -13.95 -5.73 6.68
CA THR A 49 -12.75 -5.03 6.24
C THR A 49 -11.99 -5.93 5.29
N ALA A 50 -11.61 -5.41 4.15
CA ALA A 50 -10.72 -6.04 3.19
C ALA A 50 -9.48 -5.16 3.03
N VAL A 51 -8.29 -5.76 3.10
CA VAL A 51 -7.01 -5.08 2.89
C VAL A 51 -6.29 -5.78 1.74
N PHE A 52 -6.00 -5.04 0.71
CA PHE A 52 -5.12 -5.45 -0.38
C PHE A 52 -3.75 -4.85 -0.15
N ASP A 53 -2.78 -5.72 0.09
CA ASP A 53 -1.39 -5.35 0.22
C ASP A 53 -0.66 -5.58 -1.11
N GLU A 54 0.25 -4.67 -1.45
CA GLU A 54 1.00 -4.66 -2.71
C GLU A 54 0.13 -4.69 -3.98
N ILE A 55 -1.04 -4.06 -3.95
CA ILE A 55 -2.01 -4.07 -5.05
C ILE A 55 -1.45 -3.42 -6.34
N GLY A 56 -0.49 -2.52 -6.24
CA GLY A 56 0.18 -1.90 -7.39
C GLY A 56 0.90 -2.88 -8.32
N ASN A 57 1.11 -4.14 -7.90
CA ASN A 57 1.65 -5.20 -8.75
C ASN A 57 0.56 -6.04 -9.45
N ILE A 58 -0.70 -5.68 -9.30
CA ILE A 58 -1.84 -6.42 -9.84
C ILE A 58 -2.33 -5.75 -11.12
N HIS A 59 -2.31 -6.50 -12.22
CA HIS A 59 -2.66 -5.99 -13.56
C HIS A 59 -4.16 -6.04 -13.90
N THR A 60 -5.00 -6.57 -13.00
CA THR A 60 -6.44 -6.66 -13.20
C THR A 60 -7.20 -6.23 -11.96
N ASP A 61 -8.37 -5.66 -12.14
CA ASP A 61 -9.29 -5.27 -11.07
C ASP A 61 -10.25 -6.41 -10.64
N GLU A 62 -10.14 -7.58 -11.24
CA GLU A 62 -11.08 -8.69 -11.01
C GLU A 62 -11.19 -9.09 -9.53
N GLY A 63 -10.07 -9.12 -8.80
CA GLY A 63 -10.04 -9.46 -7.38
C GLY A 63 -10.70 -8.40 -6.50
N SER A 64 -10.40 -7.12 -6.75
CA SER A 64 -11.00 -5.99 -6.04
C SER A 64 -12.49 -5.89 -6.31
N ALA A 65 -12.91 -6.05 -7.58
CA ALA A 65 -14.31 -6.03 -7.97
C ALA A 65 -15.13 -7.13 -7.28
N LYS A 66 -14.60 -8.35 -7.17
CA LYS A 66 -15.26 -9.46 -6.45
C LYS A 66 -15.44 -9.16 -4.98
N ILE A 67 -14.43 -8.62 -4.32
CA ILE A 67 -14.49 -8.29 -2.89
C ILE A 67 -15.44 -7.13 -2.64
N THR A 68 -15.35 -6.06 -3.39
CA THR A 68 -16.23 -4.88 -3.23
C THR A 68 -17.69 -5.23 -3.51
N SER A 69 -17.98 -6.08 -4.49
CA SER A 69 -19.33 -6.57 -4.74
C SER A 69 -19.90 -7.36 -3.55
N GLY A 70 -19.07 -8.15 -2.87
CA GLY A 70 -19.45 -8.87 -1.63
C GLY A 70 -19.72 -7.93 -0.45
N GLN A 71 -19.09 -6.77 -0.43
CA GLN A 71 -19.23 -5.77 0.65
C GLN A 71 -20.50 -4.90 0.53
N VAL A 72 -21.15 -4.82 -0.62
CA VAL A 72 -22.33 -3.94 -0.86
C VAL A 72 -23.42 -4.11 0.20
N LYS A 73 -23.62 -5.32 0.74
CA LYS A 73 -24.62 -5.61 1.78
C LYS A 73 -24.10 -5.51 3.21
N VAL A 74 -22.83 -5.18 3.39
CA VAL A 74 -22.18 -5.11 4.71
C VAL A 74 -22.18 -3.66 5.20
N PRO A 75 -22.91 -3.31 6.25
CA PRO A 75 -22.95 -1.93 6.74
C PRO A 75 -21.59 -1.53 7.31
N ASN A 76 -21.18 -0.28 7.03
CA ASN A 76 -19.90 0.30 7.49
C ASN A 76 -18.70 -0.60 7.14
N HIS A 77 -18.68 -1.17 5.94
CA HIS A 77 -17.53 -1.91 5.44
C HIS A 77 -16.38 -0.98 5.11
N GLN A 78 -15.17 -1.56 5.07
CA GLN A 78 -13.94 -0.86 4.70
C GLN A 78 -13.22 -1.66 3.63
N TYR A 79 -12.74 -0.95 2.62
CA TYR A 79 -11.87 -1.46 1.59
C TYR A 79 -10.59 -0.62 1.60
N ILE A 80 -9.43 -1.26 1.76
CA ILE A 80 -8.14 -0.60 1.97
C ILE A 80 -7.15 -1.18 0.96
N GLU A 81 -6.52 -0.30 0.22
CA GLU A 81 -5.45 -0.61 -0.72
C GLU A 81 -4.14 -0.03 -0.19
N ILE A 82 -3.09 -0.84 -0.20
CA ILE A 82 -1.75 -0.44 0.25
C ILE A 82 -0.76 -0.87 -0.83
N SER A 83 0.08 0.04 -1.28
CA SER A 83 1.14 -0.27 -2.24
C SER A 83 2.21 0.80 -2.30
N THR A 84 3.34 0.43 -2.92
CA THR A 84 4.30 1.35 -3.51
C THR A 84 4.07 1.43 -5.02
N ALA A 85 4.71 2.37 -5.69
CA ALA A 85 4.73 2.43 -7.15
C ALA A 85 5.50 1.24 -7.75
N TYR A 86 5.06 0.79 -8.93
CA TYR A 86 5.65 -0.28 -9.72
C TYR A 86 6.03 0.22 -11.12
N PRO A 87 6.86 -0.53 -11.87
CA PRO A 87 7.31 -0.12 -13.20
C PRO A 87 6.23 -0.09 -14.30
N ASP A 88 5.02 -0.53 -13.99
CA ASP A 88 3.89 -0.50 -14.92
C ASP A 88 2.82 0.51 -14.46
N PRO A 89 2.78 1.71 -15.04
CA PRO A 89 1.78 2.72 -14.70
C PRO A 89 0.39 2.45 -15.27
N THR A 90 0.17 1.32 -15.98
CA THR A 90 -1.14 0.96 -16.54
C THR A 90 -2.01 0.11 -15.61
N VAL A 91 -1.47 -0.26 -14.44
CA VAL A 91 -2.22 -1.03 -13.43
C VAL A 91 -3.41 -0.25 -12.88
N PRO A 92 -4.51 -0.94 -12.50
CA PRO A 92 -5.71 -0.30 -11.96
C PRO A 92 -5.43 0.60 -10.75
N TYR A 93 -4.60 0.15 -9.83
CA TYR A 93 -4.25 0.92 -8.62
C TYR A 93 -3.67 2.31 -8.91
N HIS A 94 -2.89 2.47 -9.98
CA HIS A 94 -2.39 3.80 -10.37
C HIS A 94 -3.52 4.75 -10.81
N ALA A 95 -4.58 4.21 -11.41
CA ALA A 95 -5.77 5.00 -11.72
C ALA A 95 -6.52 5.42 -10.44
N ASP A 96 -6.59 4.54 -9.43
CA ASP A 96 -7.19 4.84 -8.13
C ASP A 96 -6.38 5.89 -7.35
N GLU A 97 -5.05 5.81 -7.41
CA GLU A 97 -4.15 6.83 -6.84
C GLU A 97 -4.37 8.20 -7.51
N LYS A 98 -4.47 8.25 -8.85
CA LYS A 98 -4.78 9.49 -9.59
C LYS A 98 -6.14 10.05 -9.23
N LEU A 99 -7.12 9.19 -9.04
CA LEU A 99 -8.44 9.61 -8.58
C LEU A 99 -8.36 10.23 -7.18
N ALA A 100 -7.59 9.61 -6.26
CA ALA A 100 -7.35 10.15 -4.93
C ALA A 100 -6.69 11.52 -4.97
N GLN A 101 -5.66 11.70 -5.80
CA GLN A 101 -5.00 12.99 -6.02
C GLN A 101 -5.98 14.04 -6.53
N THR A 102 -6.77 13.69 -7.54
CA THR A 102 -7.79 14.59 -8.11
C THR A 102 -8.83 15.02 -7.07
N ILE A 103 -9.28 14.10 -6.22
CA ILE A 103 -10.23 14.39 -5.13
C ILE A 103 -9.61 15.37 -4.13
N MET A 104 -8.35 15.18 -3.75
CA MET A 104 -7.65 16.06 -2.80
C MET A 104 -7.38 17.45 -3.37
N GLU A 105 -7.03 17.56 -4.66
CA GLU A 105 -6.69 18.83 -5.30
C GLU A 105 -7.93 19.69 -5.62
N GLN A 106 -9.06 19.08 -5.88
CA GLN A 106 -10.26 19.80 -6.37
C GLN A 106 -11.22 20.23 -5.25
N ASP A 107 -10.86 20.04 -3.98
CA ASP A 107 -11.74 20.33 -2.83
C ASP A 107 -13.18 19.88 -3.09
N TYR A 108 -13.30 18.63 -3.54
CA TYR A 108 -14.56 18.04 -3.97
C TYR A 108 -15.55 18.00 -2.79
N LYS A 109 -16.56 18.84 -2.82
CA LYS A 109 -17.73 18.73 -1.95
C LYS A 109 -18.54 17.51 -2.39
N ARG A 110 -18.18 16.35 -1.86
CA ARG A 110 -18.97 15.13 -2.02
C ARG A 110 -19.91 14.99 -0.81
N ASP A 111 -21.19 14.91 -1.07
CA ASP A 111 -22.14 14.42 -0.06
C ASP A 111 -21.79 12.97 0.27
N GLY A 112 -21.41 12.69 1.52
CA GLY A 112 -21.02 11.36 1.98
C GLY A 112 -19.60 10.94 1.58
N ASP A 113 -18.62 11.80 1.81
CA ASP A 113 -17.21 11.51 1.55
C ASP A 113 -16.69 10.40 2.48
N ASN A 114 -16.62 9.18 1.94
CA ASN A 114 -16.09 7.99 2.61
C ASN A 114 -14.73 7.57 2.03
N TYR A 115 -14.01 8.50 1.40
CA TYR A 115 -12.76 8.22 0.72
C TYR A 115 -11.57 8.87 1.46
N LEU A 116 -10.54 8.10 1.74
CA LEU A 116 -9.28 8.57 2.33
C LEU A 116 -8.11 8.14 1.44
N GLY A 117 -7.38 9.11 0.88
CA GLY A 117 -6.12 8.91 0.19
C GLY A 117 -4.96 9.42 1.04
N LEU A 118 -3.90 8.62 1.19
CA LEU A 118 -2.64 9.01 1.80
C LEU A 118 -1.51 8.65 0.84
N ILE A 119 -0.92 9.66 0.22
CA ILE A 119 0.07 9.47 -0.85
C ILE A 119 1.38 10.13 -0.44
N TRP A 120 2.45 9.34 -0.42
CA TRP A 120 3.81 9.79 -0.16
C TRP A 120 4.68 9.48 -1.37
N CYS A 121 4.91 10.48 -2.19
CA CYS A 121 5.73 10.37 -3.39
C CYS A 121 6.59 11.61 -3.60
N GLN A 122 7.54 11.55 -4.51
CA GLN A 122 8.26 12.74 -4.97
C GLN A 122 7.44 13.49 -6.04
N ASP A 123 7.66 14.80 -6.14
CA ASP A 123 6.94 15.64 -7.10
C ASP A 123 7.57 15.59 -8.50
N SER A 124 8.87 15.32 -8.58
CA SER A 124 9.59 15.31 -9.86
C SER A 124 10.83 14.40 -9.86
N LEU A 125 11.25 13.99 -11.06
CA LEU A 125 12.47 13.19 -11.27
C LEU A 125 13.74 13.92 -10.80
N ASP A 126 13.75 15.24 -10.84
CA ASP A 126 14.89 16.04 -10.39
C ASP A 126 15.20 15.86 -8.89
N GLU A 127 14.21 15.43 -8.12
CA GLU A 127 14.35 15.16 -6.68
C GLU A 127 15.10 13.85 -6.38
N THR A 128 15.33 13.00 -7.38
CA THR A 128 16.10 11.75 -7.23
C THR A 128 17.45 11.96 -6.58
N PHE A 129 18.11 13.07 -6.94
CA PHE A 129 19.45 13.40 -6.46
C PHE A 129 19.47 14.53 -5.42
N LYS A 130 18.28 14.84 -4.84
CA LYS A 130 18.10 15.86 -3.78
C LYS A 130 17.67 15.18 -2.48
N PRO A 131 18.59 14.64 -1.69
CA PRO A 131 18.26 13.88 -0.48
C PRO A 131 17.40 14.64 0.54
N GLU A 132 17.52 15.96 0.56
CA GLU A 132 16.73 16.85 1.40
C GLU A 132 15.22 16.82 1.10
N THR A 133 14.81 16.27 -0.06
CA THR A 133 13.40 16.16 -0.45
C THR A 133 12.82 14.78 -0.16
N TRP A 134 13.63 13.76 0.14
CA TRP A 134 13.19 12.36 0.25
C TRP A 134 12.20 12.07 1.37
N TYR A 135 12.04 12.98 2.32
CA TYR A 135 11.00 12.87 3.35
C TYR A 135 9.58 12.86 2.77
N LYS A 136 9.37 13.39 1.56
CA LYS A 136 8.06 13.37 0.88
C LYS A 136 7.58 11.93 0.62
N SER A 137 8.46 11.07 0.14
CA SER A 137 8.17 9.65 -0.10
C SER A 137 8.51 8.75 1.09
N ASN A 138 9.31 9.23 2.05
CA ASN A 138 9.78 8.47 3.20
C ASN A 138 9.50 9.22 4.50
N PRO A 139 8.24 9.27 4.97
CA PRO A 139 7.86 10.08 6.13
C PRO A 139 8.55 9.64 7.43
N LEU A 140 9.07 8.43 7.53
CA LEU A 140 9.87 7.97 8.68
C LEU A 140 11.18 8.74 8.85
N LEU A 141 11.63 9.48 7.83
CA LEU A 141 12.78 10.40 7.94
C LEU A 141 12.51 11.58 8.91
N TYR A 142 11.26 11.83 9.29
CA TYR A 142 10.94 12.79 10.34
C TYR A 142 11.21 12.27 11.76
N LEU A 143 11.39 10.95 11.92
CA LEU A 143 11.65 10.34 13.22
C LEU A 143 13.16 10.32 13.49
N ASP A 144 13.62 11.06 14.49
CA ASP A 144 15.05 11.15 14.86
C ASP A 144 15.68 9.76 15.09
N SER A 145 14.92 8.84 15.66
CA SER A 145 15.38 7.46 15.92
C SER A 145 15.62 6.62 14.66
N GLN A 146 15.06 7.01 13.51
CA GLN A 146 15.13 6.27 12.24
C GLN A 146 15.90 7.01 11.17
N LYS A 147 15.98 8.33 11.27
CA LYS A 147 16.49 9.23 10.24
C LYS A 147 17.85 8.84 9.70
N GLU A 148 18.83 8.63 10.59
CA GLU A 148 20.21 8.35 10.17
C GLU A 148 20.31 7.03 9.40
N VAL A 149 19.69 5.97 9.92
CA VAL A 149 19.71 4.62 9.32
C VAL A 149 19.02 4.62 7.96
N LEU A 150 17.83 5.22 7.90
CA LEU A 150 17.05 5.30 6.66
C LEU A 150 17.75 6.14 5.61
N PHE A 151 18.28 7.31 6.00
CA PHE A 151 18.98 8.20 5.08
C PHE A 151 20.21 7.53 4.46
N LYS A 152 20.99 6.82 5.28
CA LYS A 152 22.14 6.03 4.82
C LYS A 152 21.69 4.91 3.88
N GLY A 153 20.61 4.20 4.22
CA GLY A 153 20.04 3.12 3.40
C GLY A 153 19.58 3.63 2.03
N LEU A 154 18.82 4.71 2.00
CA LEU A 154 18.34 5.34 0.77
C LEU A 154 19.51 5.84 -0.11
N THR A 155 20.52 6.47 0.51
CA THR A 155 21.70 6.95 -0.22
C THR A 155 22.47 5.80 -0.87
N ASN A 156 22.66 4.70 -0.15
CA ASN A 156 23.32 3.50 -0.68
C ASN A 156 22.50 2.87 -1.81
N SER A 157 21.18 2.75 -1.63
CA SER A 157 20.28 2.22 -2.66
C SER A 157 20.36 3.06 -3.94
N ARG A 158 20.23 4.39 -3.83
CA ARG A 158 20.36 5.29 -4.98
C ARG A 158 21.69 5.11 -5.70
N ASN A 159 22.81 5.09 -4.95
CA ASN A 159 24.13 4.97 -5.54
C ASN A 159 24.32 3.64 -6.28
N ASN A 160 23.87 2.54 -5.68
CA ASN A 160 23.95 1.21 -6.28
C ASN A 160 23.13 1.13 -7.57
N GLU A 161 21.89 1.61 -7.56
CA GLU A 161 21.03 1.60 -8.74
C GLU A 161 21.55 2.55 -9.83
N ALA A 162 22.08 3.70 -9.47
CA ALA A 162 22.71 4.62 -10.43
C ALA A 162 23.95 4.01 -11.07
N MET A 163 24.82 3.34 -10.30
CA MET A 163 26.00 2.65 -10.82
C MET A 163 25.64 1.47 -11.71
N ALA A 164 24.53 0.79 -11.43
CA ALA A 164 24.02 -0.31 -12.23
C ALA A 164 23.27 0.15 -13.50
N GLY A 165 23.01 1.45 -13.66
CA GLY A 165 22.22 2.00 -14.77
C GLY A 165 20.72 1.78 -14.65
N HIS A 166 20.23 1.52 -13.44
CA HIS A 166 18.82 1.20 -13.13
C HIS A 166 18.23 2.17 -12.11
N ILE A 167 18.53 3.46 -12.25
CA ILE A 167 18.05 4.50 -11.30
C ILE A 167 16.51 4.56 -11.20
N ASP A 168 15.81 4.17 -12.26
CA ASP A 168 14.37 4.00 -12.31
C ASP A 168 13.83 3.06 -11.21
N ARG A 169 14.58 2.03 -10.82
CA ARG A 169 14.21 1.15 -9.70
C ARG A 169 14.21 1.87 -8.36
N PHE A 170 15.20 2.73 -8.12
CA PHE A 170 15.22 3.56 -6.93
C PHE A 170 14.05 4.55 -6.93
N GLN A 171 13.77 5.17 -8.07
CA GLN A 171 12.66 6.11 -8.24
C GLN A 171 11.30 5.44 -8.00
N ASN A 172 11.09 4.24 -8.54
CA ASN A 172 9.86 3.47 -8.29
C ASN A 172 9.73 3.09 -6.81
N LYS A 173 10.69 2.33 -6.27
CA LYS A 173 10.55 1.66 -4.97
C LYS A 173 10.79 2.57 -3.77
N ASN A 174 11.74 3.50 -3.88
CA ASN A 174 12.17 4.32 -2.75
C ASN A 174 11.59 5.74 -2.79
N LEU A 175 11.26 6.23 -3.98
CA LEU A 175 10.67 7.56 -4.17
C LEU A 175 9.19 7.50 -4.54
N ASN A 176 8.65 6.30 -4.67
CA ASN A 176 7.23 6.03 -4.95
C ASN A 176 6.71 6.74 -6.21
N MET A 177 7.51 6.68 -7.27
CA MET A 177 7.20 7.32 -8.55
C MET A 177 6.81 6.27 -9.59
N TRP A 178 5.68 6.44 -10.24
CA TRP A 178 5.23 5.56 -11.33
C TRP A 178 6.01 5.86 -12.60
N LEU A 179 7.00 5.03 -12.89
CA LEU A 179 7.86 5.14 -14.07
C LEU A 179 7.91 3.80 -14.78
N GLN A 180 7.72 3.83 -16.09
CA GLN A 180 7.94 2.65 -16.91
C GLN A 180 9.43 2.34 -16.94
N GLU A 181 9.82 1.09 -16.65
CA GLU A 181 11.22 0.67 -16.84
C GLU A 181 11.65 1.02 -18.28
N ALA A 182 12.79 1.69 -18.40
CA ALA A 182 13.40 1.92 -19.69
C ALA A 182 13.77 0.54 -20.26
N THR A 183 12.94 0.02 -21.12
CA THR A 183 13.29 -1.13 -21.95
C THR A 183 14.47 -0.70 -22.79
N ASN A 184 15.67 -1.18 -22.43
CA ASN A 184 16.85 -1.04 -23.24
C ASN A 184 16.59 -1.73 -24.59
N SER A 185 15.93 -1.03 -25.50
CA SER A 185 15.80 -1.44 -26.89
C SER A 185 17.11 -1.15 -27.63
N PHE A 186 18.22 -1.53 -27.03
CA PHE A 186 19.47 -1.65 -27.76
C PHE A 186 19.61 -3.10 -28.20
N LEU A 187 18.99 -3.40 -29.31
CA LEU A 187 19.47 -4.44 -30.23
C LEU A 187 18.43 -4.56 -31.38
N LYS A 188 18.59 -3.70 -32.38
CA LYS A 188 18.37 -4.13 -33.76
C LYS A 188 19.42 -3.50 -34.66
#